data_9fe84e819d0ef075a7d4d4aaefda335c
#
_entry.id   9fe84e819d0ef075a7d4d4aaefda335c
#
_cell.length_a   1.000
_cell.length_b   1.000
_cell.length_c   1.000
_cell.angle_alpha   90.00
_cell.angle_beta   90.00
_cell.angle_gamma   90.00
#
_symmetry.space_group_name_H-M   'P 1'
#
loop_
_entity.id
_entity.type
_entity.pdbx_description
1 polymer ?
#
loop_
_entity_poly.entity_id
_entity_poly.type
_entity_poly.pdbx_seq_one_letter_code
_entity_poly.pdbx_strand_id
1 'polypeptide(L)'
;ICDRCGVEVTRKKVRRERMGHITLAVPIVHIWYLRSIPSKLSYLAGKSTKELERVIYYEMFMVIEPGESGLDKFELIEEEDYIKYEDQFGYMAVSDEDKDNENYFYATMGGEAMKEMLSRLNIQELKNELVDVVKTSKSKQKRADALKRLKVVQSFVTDSTKKHLNKPEWMIVSILPVIPPELRPLVPLEGGRFAAS
;
A
#
# COMPACT_ATOMS: atom_id res chain seq x y z
N ILE A 1 -34.05 -7.18 14.45
CA ILE A 1 -33.66 -6.80 13.08
C ILE A 1 -34.93 -6.32 12.36
N CYS A 2 -34.81 -5.27 11.58
CA CYS A 2 -35.91 -4.79 10.76
C CYS A 2 -36.13 -5.71 9.54
N ASP A 3 -37.34 -6.25 9.38
CA ASP A 3 -37.66 -7.19 8.30
C ASP A 3 -37.59 -6.56 6.90
N ARG A 4 -37.66 -5.22 6.79
CA ARG A 4 -37.61 -4.51 5.51
C ARG A 4 -36.18 -4.15 5.05
N CYS A 5 -35.28 -3.83 5.98
CA CYS A 5 -33.94 -3.30 5.64
C CYS A 5 -32.78 -4.05 6.30
N GLY A 6 -33.05 -5.10 7.08
CA GLY A 6 -32.04 -5.90 7.75
C GLY A 6 -31.23 -5.18 8.84
N VAL A 7 -31.60 -3.94 9.16
CA VAL A 7 -30.87 -3.14 10.20
C VAL A 7 -31.32 -3.56 11.58
N GLU A 8 -30.38 -3.66 12.51
CA GLU A 8 -30.68 -3.91 13.92
C GLU A 8 -31.45 -2.75 14.54
N VAL A 9 -32.60 -3.06 15.14
CA VAL A 9 -33.40 -2.10 15.88
C VAL A 9 -32.82 -1.93 17.29
N THR A 10 -32.27 -0.77 17.59
CA THR A 10 -31.60 -0.50 18.86
C THR A 10 -31.86 0.94 19.33
N ARG A 11 -31.44 1.25 20.57
CA ARG A 11 -31.59 2.59 21.12
C ARG A 11 -30.72 3.61 20.37
N LYS A 12 -31.20 4.84 20.23
CA LYS A 12 -30.50 5.97 19.58
C LYS A 12 -29.07 6.13 20.09
N LYS A 13 -28.84 6.02 21.42
CA LYS A 13 -27.53 6.14 22.04
C LYS A 13 -26.53 5.13 21.50
N VAL A 14 -26.92 3.85 21.41
CA VAL A 14 -26.06 2.77 20.90
C VAL A 14 -25.59 3.04 19.48
N ARG A 15 -26.46 3.57 18.61
CA ARG A 15 -26.11 3.91 17.23
C ARG A 15 -25.10 5.05 17.15
N ARG A 16 -25.11 5.96 18.11
CA ARG A 16 -24.17 7.07 18.16
C ARG A 16 -22.79 6.68 18.74
N GLU A 17 -22.70 5.56 19.44
CA GLU A 17 -21.46 5.03 20.03
C GLU A 17 -20.73 4.06 19.07
N ARG A 18 -21.38 3.58 18.03
CA ARG A 18 -20.80 2.62 17.06
C ARG A 18 -19.87 3.31 16.09
N MET A 19 -18.75 2.64 15.80
CA MET A 19 -17.89 3.01 14.67
C MET A 19 -18.54 2.60 13.36
N GLY A 20 -18.34 3.44 12.34
CA GLY A 20 -18.64 3.11 10.96
C GLY A 20 -17.36 2.86 10.17
N HIS A 21 -17.51 2.58 8.88
CA HIS A 21 -16.40 2.52 7.94
C HIS A 21 -16.87 2.95 6.54
N ILE A 22 -15.91 3.35 5.72
CA ILE A 22 -16.09 3.66 4.31
C ILE A 22 -15.16 2.74 3.54
N THR A 23 -15.72 1.88 2.69
CA THR A 23 -14.93 1.11 1.74
C THR A 23 -14.56 2.03 0.58
N LEU A 24 -13.27 2.25 0.38
CA LEU A 24 -12.76 3.11 -0.68
C LEU A 24 -12.87 2.39 -2.03
N ALA A 25 -13.22 3.13 -3.08
CA ALA A 25 -13.26 2.59 -4.45
C ALA A 25 -11.86 2.18 -4.93
N VAL A 26 -10.83 2.93 -4.51
CA VAL A 26 -9.42 2.65 -4.80
C VAL A 26 -8.63 2.72 -3.50
N PRO A 27 -7.69 1.80 -3.26
CA PRO A 27 -6.82 1.85 -2.08
C PRO A 27 -5.95 3.11 -2.11
N ILE A 28 -5.65 3.65 -0.94
CA ILE A 28 -4.81 4.84 -0.78
C ILE A 28 -3.62 4.56 0.12
N VAL A 29 -2.50 5.22 -0.16
CA VAL A 29 -1.29 5.11 0.64
C VAL A 29 -1.40 6.00 1.88
N HIS A 30 -1.14 5.44 3.05
CA HIS A 30 -1.11 6.23 4.27
C HIS A 30 0.14 7.12 4.30
N ILE A 31 -0.07 8.42 4.38
CA ILE A 31 0.99 9.45 4.28
C ILE A 31 2.12 9.27 5.32
N TRP A 32 1.82 8.74 6.51
CA TRP A 32 2.82 8.50 7.54
C TRP A 32 3.88 7.48 7.14
N TYR A 33 3.57 6.56 6.24
CA TYR A 33 4.54 5.56 5.78
C TYR A 33 5.31 6.01 4.54
N LEU A 34 4.79 7.01 3.81
CA LEU A 34 5.44 7.60 2.66
C LEU A 34 6.39 8.73 3.06
N ARG A 35 5.89 9.73 3.83
CA ARG A 35 6.62 10.98 4.13
C ARG A 35 7.31 11.00 5.49
N SER A 36 7.29 9.92 6.24
CA SER A 36 8.11 9.82 7.45
C SER A 36 9.60 9.77 7.11
N ILE A 37 10.44 10.21 8.03
CA ILE A 37 11.90 10.12 7.89
C ILE A 37 12.42 9.12 8.93
N PRO A 38 12.88 7.95 8.53
CA PRO A 38 12.94 7.41 7.15
C PRO A 38 11.59 6.92 6.62
N SER A 39 11.38 7.01 5.30
CA SER A 39 10.19 6.47 4.65
C SER A 39 10.19 4.95 4.68
N LYS A 40 9.18 4.36 5.31
CA LYS A 40 9.06 2.89 5.39
C LYS A 40 8.78 2.27 4.02
N LEU A 41 7.94 2.92 3.22
CA LEU A 41 7.62 2.47 1.86
C LEU A 41 8.86 2.51 0.97
N SER A 42 9.63 3.61 0.98
CA SER A 42 10.88 3.72 0.21
C SER A 42 11.88 2.62 0.58
N TYR A 43 11.99 2.29 1.85
CA TYR A 43 12.90 1.25 2.31
C TYR A 43 12.47 -0.16 1.91
N LEU A 44 11.18 -0.45 1.88
CA LEU A 44 10.67 -1.72 1.37
C LEU A 44 10.80 -1.79 -0.16
N ALA A 45 10.33 -0.78 -0.86
CA ALA A 45 10.36 -0.73 -2.33
C ALA A 45 11.78 -0.63 -2.93
N GLY A 46 12.75 -0.12 -2.15
CA GLY A 46 14.09 0.16 -2.68
C GLY A 46 14.14 1.33 -3.66
N LYS A 47 13.13 2.19 -3.63
CA LYS A 47 12.99 3.36 -4.50
C LYS A 47 12.96 4.64 -3.67
N SER A 48 13.31 5.76 -4.29
CA SER A 48 13.24 7.07 -3.63
C SER A 48 11.79 7.47 -3.36
N THR A 49 11.59 8.35 -2.37
CA THR A 49 10.25 8.87 -2.06
C THR A 49 9.64 9.62 -3.25
N LYS A 50 10.47 10.33 -4.04
CA LYS A 50 10.02 11.04 -5.26
C LYS A 50 9.49 10.09 -6.33
N GLU A 51 10.18 8.98 -6.56
CA GLU A 51 9.73 7.96 -7.51
C GLU A 51 8.40 7.35 -7.07
N LEU A 52 8.26 7.01 -5.78
CA LEU A 52 7.01 6.50 -5.26
C LEU A 52 5.88 7.53 -5.33
N GLU A 53 6.16 8.81 -5.07
CA GLU A 53 5.18 9.89 -5.22
C GLU A 53 4.65 9.98 -6.65
N ARG A 54 5.50 9.88 -7.67
CA ARG A 54 5.06 9.88 -9.08
C ARG A 54 4.07 8.74 -9.37
N VAL A 55 4.30 7.56 -8.84
CA VAL A 55 3.36 6.44 -9.00
C VAL A 55 2.06 6.69 -8.22
N ILE A 56 2.16 7.11 -6.95
CA ILE A 56 1.01 7.32 -6.06
C ILE A 56 0.09 8.43 -6.57
N TYR A 57 0.65 9.48 -7.18
CA TYR A 57 -0.09 10.61 -7.74
C TYR A 57 -0.44 10.44 -9.24
N TYR A 58 -0.34 9.22 -9.77
CA TYR A 58 -0.77 8.87 -11.13
C TYR A 58 0.04 9.56 -12.24
N GLU A 59 1.33 9.79 -12.02
CA GLU A 59 2.24 10.33 -13.03
C GLU A 59 3.02 9.24 -13.78
N MET A 60 3.22 8.06 -13.16
CA MET A 60 3.96 6.93 -13.73
C MET A 60 3.31 5.61 -13.38
N PHE A 61 3.46 4.64 -14.28
CA PHE A 61 3.11 3.25 -14.01
C PHE A 61 4.24 2.52 -13.28
N MET A 62 3.87 1.56 -12.44
CA MET A 62 4.78 0.61 -11.85
C MET A 62 4.50 -0.77 -12.44
N VAL A 63 5.52 -1.42 -12.97
CA VAL A 63 5.45 -2.78 -13.51
C VAL A 63 5.31 -3.75 -12.33
N ILE A 64 4.20 -4.43 -12.25
CA ILE A 64 3.92 -5.43 -11.21
C ILE A 64 4.34 -6.82 -11.69
N GLU A 65 3.98 -7.14 -12.94
CA GLU A 65 4.39 -8.37 -13.60
C GLU A 65 4.95 -8.02 -14.98
N PRO A 66 6.25 -8.26 -15.21
CA PRO A 66 6.89 -7.88 -16.47
C PRO A 66 6.53 -8.82 -17.64
N GLY A 67 6.14 -10.06 -17.38
CA GLY A 67 5.92 -11.04 -18.43
C GLY A 67 7.13 -11.18 -19.36
N GLU A 68 6.88 -11.15 -20.67
CA GLU A 68 7.91 -11.23 -21.73
C GLU A 68 8.42 -9.85 -22.17
N SER A 69 8.06 -8.76 -21.51
CA SER A 69 8.42 -7.38 -21.91
C SER A 69 9.92 -7.06 -21.80
N GLY A 70 10.68 -7.85 -21.02
CA GLY A 70 12.09 -7.59 -20.74
C GLY A 70 12.35 -6.48 -19.72
N LEU A 71 11.30 -5.94 -19.10
CA LEU A 71 11.39 -4.97 -18.01
C LEU A 71 11.67 -5.65 -16.66
N ASP A 72 12.18 -4.88 -15.73
CA ASP A 72 12.37 -5.36 -14.36
C ASP A 72 11.08 -5.25 -13.53
N LYS A 73 10.90 -6.17 -12.59
CA LYS A 73 9.80 -6.11 -11.63
C LYS A 73 9.91 -4.84 -10.77
N PHE A 74 8.78 -4.12 -10.65
CA PHE A 74 8.67 -2.81 -9.98
C PHE A 74 9.42 -1.68 -10.68
N GLU A 75 9.79 -1.83 -11.95
CA GLU A 75 10.28 -0.73 -12.77
C GLU A 75 9.20 0.34 -12.98
N LEU A 76 9.62 1.60 -13.12
CA LEU A 76 8.70 2.72 -13.37
C LEU A 76 8.77 3.10 -14.84
N ILE A 77 7.60 3.16 -15.49
CA ILE A 77 7.47 3.48 -16.89
C ILE A 77 6.49 4.64 -17.08
N GLU A 78 6.68 5.39 -18.15
CA GLU A 78 5.79 6.48 -18.58
C GLU A 78 4.55 5.89 -19.30
N GLU A 79 3.50 6.68 -19.45
CA GLU A 79 2.25 6.25 -20.07
C GLU A 79 2.44 5.77 -21.53
N GLU A 80 3.32 6.43 -22.29
CA GLU A 80 3.62 6.04 -23.67
C GLU A 80 4.21 4.64 -23.79
N ASP A 81 5.10 4.30 -22.85
CA ASP A 81 5.70 2.97 -22.82
C ASP A 81 4.71 1.93 -22.29
N TYR A 82 3.89 2.28 -21.29
CA TYR A 82 2.82 1.40 -20.81
C TYR A 82 1.89 0.97 -21.96
N ILE A 83 1.42 1.91 -22.78
CA ILE A 83 0.54 1.61 -23.92
C ILE A 83 1.22 0.63 -24.89
N LYS A 84 2.50 0.84 -25.21
CA LYS A 84 3.26 -0.05 -26.12
C LYS A 84 3.37 -1.47 -25.56
N TYR A 85 3.70 -1.60 -24.28
CA TYR A 85 3.87 -2.91 -23.65
C TYR A 85 2.53 -3.61 -23.43
N GLU A 86 1.47 -2.86 -23.10
CA GLU A 86 0.12 -3.41 -22.98
C GLU A 86 -0.39 -3.95 -24.32
N ASP A 87 -0.18 -3.22 -25.43
CA ASP A 87 -0.56 -3.66 -26.77
C ASP A 87 0.20 -4.92 -27.23
N GLN A 88 1.47 -5.06 -26.81
CA GLN A 88 2.33 -6.17 -27.25
C GLN A 88 2.23 -7.41 -26.35
N PHE A 89 2.12 -7.21 -25.05
CA PHE A 89 2.27 -8.25 -24.03
C PHE A 89 1.15 -8.21 -22.98
N GLY A 90 0.20 -7.28 -23.14
CA GLY A 90 -0.91 -7.11 -22.22
C GLY A 90 -1.82 -8.34 -22.20
N TYR A 91 -2.42 -8.54 -21.06
CA TYR A 91 -3.36 -9.62 -20.84
C TYR A 91 -4.68 -9.31 -21.57
N MET A 92 -5.00 -10.08 -22.58
CA MET A 92 -6.38 -10.16 -23.07
C MET A 92 -7.17 -10.94 -22.01
N ALA A 93 -7.92 -10.23 -21.18
CA ALA A 93 -8.69 -10.78 -20.08
C ALA A 93 -9.60 -11.93 -20.52
N VAL A 94 -9.15 -13.17 -20.30
CA VAL A 94 -9.94 -14.37 -20.65
C VAL A 94 -10.64 -14.94 -19.41
N SER A 95 -10.08 -14.86 -18.23
CA SER A 95 -10.77 -15.24 -16.96
C SER A 95 -9.98 -14.86 -15.71
N ASP A 96 -10.65 -14.80 -14.55
CA ASP A 96 -10.01 -14.60 -13.23
C ASP A 96 -9.07 -15.75 -12.83
N GLU A 97 -9.18 -16.91 -13.49
CA GLU A 97 -8.36 -18.09 -13.22
C GLU A 97 -6.96 -18.01 -13.84
N ASP A 98 -6.76 -17.12 -14.83
CA ASP A 98 -5.47 -16.94 -15.51
C ASP A 98 -4.57 -15.88 -14.84
N LYS A 99 -4.98 -15.26 -13.74
CA LYS A 99 -4.17 -14.29 -13.00
C LYS A 99 -2.88 -14.85 -12.40
N ASP A 100 -2.77 -16.17 -12.30
CA ASP A 100 -1.55 -16.87 -11.87
C ASP A 100 -0.59 -17.20 -13.05
N ASN A 101 -0.93 -16.77 -14.27
CA ASN A 101 -0.06 -16.97 -15.42
C ASN A 101 0.99 -15.85 -15.47
N GLU A 102 2.22 -16.16 -15.07
CA GLU A 102 3.36 -15.23 -14.96
C GLU A 102 3.83 -14.66 -16.31
N ASN A 103 3.18 -15.01 -17.42
CA ASN A 103 3.61 -14.65 -18.77
C ASN A 103 2.96 -13.38 -19.33
N TYR A 104 2.10 -12.70 -18.58
CA TYR A 104 1.45 -11.47 -19.04
C TYR A 104 2.10 -10.23 -18.45
N PHE A 105 2.07 -9.15 -19.22
CA PHE A 105 2.49 -7.83 -18.72
C PHE A 105 1.36 -7.19 -17.92
N TYR A 106 1.68 -6.74 -16.70
CA TYR A 106 0.77 -5.98 -15.86
C TYR A 106 1.49 -4.84 -15.15
N ALA A 107 1.02 -3.63 -15.37
CA ALA A 107 1.49 -2.45 -14.67
C ALA A 107 0.28 -1.60 -14.22
N THR A 108 0.41 -0.92 -13.09
CA THR A 108 -0.67 -0.10 -12.52
C THR A 108 -0.11 1.12 -11.80
N MET A 109 -0.98 2.03 -11.38
CA MET A 109 -0.64 3.29 -10.73
C MET A 109 -1.34 3.43 -9.37
N GLY A 110 -0.99 4.46 -8.62
CA GLY A 110 -1.68 4.85 -7.40
C GLY A 110 -1.45 3.94 -6.21
N GLY A 111 -2.41 3.92 -5.32
CA GLY A 111 -2.40 3.05 -4.13
C GLY A 111 -2.52 1.58 -4.46
N GLU A 112 -3.11 1.23 -5.60
CA GLU A 112 -3.20 -0.15 -6.09
C GLU A 112 -1.83 -0.70 -6.46
N ALA A 113 -1.01 0.05 -7.20
CA ALA A 113 0.37 -0.33 -7.49
C ALA A 113 1.17 -0.60 -6.22
N MET A 114 1.03 0.27 -5.21
CA MET A 114 1.69 0.09 -3.93
C MET A 114 1.19 -1.16 -3.19
N LYS A 115 -0.10 -1.45 -3.23
CA LYS A 115 -0.69 -2.62 -2.60
C LYS A 115 -0.19 -3.90 -3.26
N GLU A 116 -0.23 -3.97 -4.58
CA GLU A 116 0.27 -5.11 -5.36
C GLU A 116 1.77 -5.33 -5.14
N MET A 117 2.56 -4.27 -5.20
CA MET A 117 4.00 -4.36 -4.91
C MET A 117 4.26 -4.94 -3.52
N LEU A 118 3.58 -4.44 -2.48
CA LEU A 118 3.82 -4.88 -1.10
C LEU A 118 3.32 -6.31 -0.86
N SER A 119 2.24 -6.75 -1.53
CA SER A 119 1.72 -8.11 -1.41
C SER A 119 2.65 -9.15 -2.05
N ARG A 120 3.33 -8.77 -3.14
CA ARG A 120 4.25 -9.65 -3.89
C ARG A 120 5.70 -9.57 -3.41
N LEU A 121 6.00 -8.70 -2.44
CA LEU A 121 7.34 -8.52 -1.92
C LEU A 121 7.74 -9.67 -1.00
N ASN A 122 8.77 -10.43 -1.36
CA ASN A 122 9.34 -11.45 -0.50
C ASN A 122 10.25 -10.82 0.57
N ILE A 123 9.67 -10.55 1.74
CA ILE A 123 10.37 -9.90 2.86
C ILE A 123 11.57 -10.70 3.35
N GLN A 124 11.50 -12.04 3.31
CA GLN A 124 12.61 -12.88 3.77
C GLN A 124 13.79 -12.83 2.80
N GLU A 125 13.53 -12.84 1.51
CA GLU A 125 14.54 -12.71 0.46
C GLU A 125 15.20 -11.33 0.52
N LEU A 126 14.41 -10.26 0.56
CA LEU A 126 14.89 -8.88 0.74
C LEU A 126 15.78 -8.74 1.98
N LYS A 127 15.42 -9.37 3.10
CA LYS A 127 16.26 -9.40 4.30
C LYS A 127 17.60 -10.06 4.03
N ASN A 128 17.60 -11.23 3.37
CA ASN A 128 18.83 -11.97 3.08
C ASN A 128 19.77 -11.18 2.16
N GLU A 129 19.22 -10.58 1.09
CA GLU A 129 19.98 -9.70 0.20
C GLU A 129 20.63 -8.53 0.95
N LEU A 130 19.87 -7.86 1.81
CA LEU A 130 20.39 -6.73 2.60
C LEU A 130 21.48 -7.18 3.58
N VAL A 131 21.35 -8.35 4.19
CA VAL A 131 22.39 -8.95 5.05
C VAL A 131 23.67 -9.22 4.25
N ASP A 132 23.53 -9.74 3.04
CA ASP A 132 24.68 -10.01 2.17
C ASP A 132 25.37 -8.71 1.72
N VAL A 133 24.62 -7.69 1.37
CA VAL A 133 25.16 -6.35 1.05
C VAL A 133 25.94 -5.78 2.25
N VAL A 134 25.42 -5.93 3.47
CA VAL A 134 26.11 -5.47 4.70
C VAL A 134 27.42 -6.20 4.91
N LYS A 135 27.48 -7.51 4.60
CA LYS A 135 28.68 -8.35 4.80
C LYS A 135 29.72 -8.14 3.71
N THR A 136 29.29 -8.05 2.45
CA THR A 136 30.18 -8.12 1.27
C THR A 136 30.60 -6.76 0.74
N SER A 137 29.78 -5.71 0.91
CA SER A 137 30.04 -4.40 0.32
C SER A 137 31.29 -3.74 0.93
N LYS A 138 32.20 -3.30 0.06
CA LYS A 138 33.37 -2.51 0.43
C LYS A 138 33.04 -1.04 0.73
N SER A 139 31.91 -0.54 0.21
CA SER A 139 31.49 0.85 0.42
C SER A 139 30.86 1.04 1.78
N LYS A 140 31.46 1.91 2.60
CA LYS A 140 30.95 2.28 3.93
C LYS A 140 29.54 2.87 3.86
N GLN A 141 29.29 3.71 2.84
CA GLN A 141 27.98 4.33 2.61
C GLN A 141 26.91 3.28 2.29
N LYS A 142 27.17 2.39 1.31
CA LYS A 142 26.24 1.32 0.94
C LYS A 142 25.89 0.42 2.13
N ARG A 143 26.89 0.08 2.97
CA ARG A 143 26.65 -0.71 4.19
C ARG A 143 25.75 0.02 5.19
N ALA A 144 25.99 1.32 5.40
CA ALA A 144 25.20 2.13 6.33
C ALA A 144 23.74 2.25 5.87
N ASP A 145 23.52 2.42 4.57
CA ASP A 145 22.15 2.52 3.99
C ASP A 145 21.45 1.16 4.04
N ALA A 146 22.16 0.07 3.71
CA ALA A 146 21.62 -1.28 3.84
C ALA A 146 21.24 -1.63 5.29
N LEU A 147 22.03 -1.20 6.29
CA LEU A 147 21.70 -1.39 7.70
C LEU A 147 20.44 -0.64 8.13
N LYS A 148 20.26 0.61 7.66
CA LYS A 148 19.05 1.39 7.94
C LYS A 148 17.83 0.71 7.33
N ARG A 149 17.94 0.27 6.08
CA ARG A 149 16.87 -0.45 5.36
C ARG A 149 16.54 -1.78 6.05
N LEU A 150 17.54 -2.55 6.44
CA LEU A 150 17.40 -3.83 7.14
C LEU A 150 16.62 -3.70 8.44
N LYS A 151 16.83 -2.63 9.23
CA LYS A 151 16.07 -2.38 10.46
C LYS A 151 14.56 -2.26 10.20
N VAL A 152 14.18 -1.61 9.11
CA VAL A 152 12.75 -1.48 8.73
C VAL A 152 12.21 -2.83 8.25
N VAL A 153 12.94 -3.52 7.36
CA VAL A 153 12.54 -4.83 6.83
C VAL A 153 12.36 -5.86 7.94
N GLN A 154 13.23 -5.87 8.94
CA GLN A 154 13.12 -6.77 10.10
C GLN A 154 11.83 -6.62 10.90
N SER A 155 11.19 -5.45 10.87
CA SER A 155 9.90 -5.25 11.56
C SER A 155 8.74 -6.01 10.89
N PHE A 156 8.91 -6.42 9.64
CA PHE A 156 7.93 -7.17 8.85
C PHE A 156 8.27 -8.66 8.71
N VAL A 157 9.46 -9.07 9.17
CA VAL A 157 9.86 -10.49 9.12
C VAL A 157 8.98 -11.30 10.05
N THR A 158 8.42 -12.37 9.51
CA THR A 158 7.68 -13.37 10.27
C THR A 158 8.59 -14.08 11.24
N ASP A 159 8.30 -13.96 12.53
CA ASP A 159 8.96 -14.68 13.58
C ASP A 159 7.90 -15.47 14.34
N SER A 160 8.06 -16.78 14.40
CA SER A 160 7.15 -17.70 15.10
C SER A 160 6.94 -17.37 16.58
N THR A 161 7.86 -16.59 17.15
CA THR A 161 7.80 -16.14 18.55
C THR A 161 6.99 -14.87 18.75
N LYS A 162 6.65 -14.13 17.69
CA LYS A 162 5.90 -12.87 17.78
C LYS A 162 4.38 -13.12 17.71
N LYS A 163 3.66 -12.65 18.72
CA LYS A 163 2.19 -12.70 18.77
C LYS A 163 1.49 -11.90 17.67
N HIS A 164 2.16 -10.88 17.12
CA HIS A 164 1.59 -9.99 16.11
C HIS A 164 2.56 -9.87 14.94
N LEU A 165 2.08 -10.25 13.77
CA LEU A 165 2.77 -10.07 12.50
C LEU A 165 2.34 -8.74 11.89
N ASN A 166 3.32 -7.91 11.53
CA ASN A 166 3.06 -6.74 10.69
C ASN A 166 3.12 -7.15 9.22
N LYS A 167 2.04 -6.93 8.49
CA LYS A 167 2.03 -7.11 7.04
C LYS A 167 2.34 -5.78 6.35
N PRO A 168 3.21 -5.76 5.33
CA PRO A 168 3.51 -4.55 4.58
C PRO A 168 2.27 -3.89 3.95
N GLU A 169 1.32 -4.70 3.48
CA GLU A 169 0.06 -4.26 2.87
C GLU A 169 -0.80 -3.38 3.79
N TRP A 170 -0.62 -3.49 5.12
CA TRP A 170 -1.38 -2.68 6.09
C TRP A 170 -1.02 -1.20 6.08
N MET A 171 0.02 -0.81 5.36
CA MET A 171 0.34 0.59 5.10
C MET A 171 -0.56 1.23 4.03
N ILE A 172 -1.37 0.41 3.36
CA ILE A 172 -2.32 0.82 2.34
C ILE A 172 -3.73 0.71 2.92
N VAL A 173 -4.49 1.79 2.82
CA VAL A 173 -5.83 1.89 3.38
C VAL A 173 -6.86 1.60 2.29
N SER A 174 -7.59 0.51 2.43
CA SER A 174 -8.74 0.17 1.57
C SER A 174 -10.07 0.44 2.25
N ILE A 175 -10.07 0.46 3.58
CA ILE A 175 -11.25 0.73 4.41
C ILE A 175 -10.90 1.85 5.38
N LEU A 176 -11.62 2.96 5.29
CA LEU A 176 -11.43 4.11 6.17
C LEU A 176 -12.37 3.98 7.39
N PRO A 177 -11.83 3.91 8.62
CA PRO A 177 -12.65 3.90 9.81
C PRO A 177 -13.29 5.27 10.05
N VAL A 178 -14.56 5.27 10.45
CA VAL A 178 -15.31 6.47 10.81
C VAL A 178 -15.58 6.44 12.31
N ILE A 179 -15.05 7.42 13.04
CA ILE A 179 -15.25 7.52 14.48
C ILE A 179 -16.73 7.75 14.83
N PRO A 180 -17.18 7.28 16.00
CA PRO A 180 -18.56 7.45 16.42
C PRO A 180 -18.98 8.93 16.49
N PRO A 181 -20.26 9.25 16.23
CA PRO A 181 -20.79 10.61 16.33
C PRO A 181 -20.55 11.29 17.70
N GLU A 182 -20.50 10.53 18.78
CA GLU A 182 -20.21 11.06 20.11
C GLU A 182 -18.78 11.62 20.25
N LEU A 183 -17.83 11.10 19.48
CA LEU A 183 -16.44 11.57 19.47
C LEU A 183 -16.19 12.73 18.50
N ARG A 184 -17.18 13.07 17.66
CA ARG A 184 -17.16 14.19 16.71
C ARG A 184 -18.44 15.03 16.80
N PRO A 185 -18.79 15.54 18.01
CA PRO A 185 -20.01 16.32 18.17
C PRO A 185 -19.90 17.65 17.43
N LEU A 186 -21.04 18.18 17.02
CA LEU A 186 -21.14 19.56 16.56
C LEU A 186 -20.98 20.50 17.74
N VAL A 187 -19.98 21.36 17.69
CA VAL A 187 -19.69 22.35 18.74
C VAL A 187 -20.36 23.67 18.35
N PRO A 188 -21.25 24.21 19.21
CA PRO A 188 -21.85 25.52 18.95
C PRO A 188 -20.78 26.62 19.06
N LEU A 189 -20.73 27.47 18.07
CA LEU A 189 -19.92 28.69 18.06
C LEU A 189 -20.77 29.91 18.34
N GLU A 190 -20.14 31.03 18.73
CA GLU A 190 -20.80 32.30 18.83
C GLU A 190 -21.47 32.70 17.49
N GLY A 191 -22.68 33.28 17.55
CA GLY A 191 -23.47 33.67 16.38
C GLY A 191 -24.29 32.55 15.77
N GLY A 192 -24.59 31.46 16.49
CA GLY A 192 -25.51 30.40 16.06
C GLY A 192 -24.97 29.46 14.98
N ARG A 193 -23.65 29.48 14.73
CA ARG A 193 -22.97 28.54 13.83
C ARG A 193 -22.49 27.31 14.59
N PHE A 194 -22.28 26.21 13.87
CA PHE A 194 -21.71 24.99 14.41
C PHE A 194 -20.42 24.65 13.67
N ALA A 195 -19.40 24.19 14.41
CA ALA A 195 -18.21 23.60 13.86
C ALA A 195 -18.27 22.08 13.99
N ALA A 196 -17.84 21.38 12.94
CA ALA A 196 -17.53 19.96 13.04
C ALA A 196 -16.14 19.80 13.66
N SER A 197 -16.04 18.92 14.63
CA SER A 197 -14.75 18.53 15.19
C SER A 197 -14.05 17.49 14.33
#